data_b3b9e25958cc8170111eb7ebd51fba70
#
_entry.id   b3b9e25958cc8170111eb7ebd51fba70
#
_cell.length_a   1.000
_cell.length_b   1.000
_cell.length_c   1.000
_cell.angle_alpha   90.00
_cell.angle_beta   90.00
_cell.angle_gamma   90.00
#
_symmetry.space_group_name_H-M   'P 1'
#
loop_
_entity.id
_entity.type
_entity.pdbx_description
1 polymer ?
#
loop_
_entity_poly.entity_id
_entity_poly.type
_entity_poly.pdbx_seq_one_letter_code
_entity_poly.pdbx_strand_id
1 'polypeptide(L)'
;MRKGPFVGLLGVLAGALVAAPFAFAGGTITGKVTFSGKSEEKEFLFSKFPNPKFCPKNPHKELVKGEKRILPMIEVKDGGLKGAVVAVADIEDKAFIDSYKGTDVVAEFCEFLPYTGVVVKQKNFHVENHDADPEDPKSVKGVLHNPHSFEVLGASSSTVFNIALAEKDSKLDKPVVLRKDKQGSFFRLQCDQHEFMQGYYLPVSNPHFAVAKEDGTFEIKDVPAGKHKLVVFHPGSGKGMRTEVEVDVPEGGKADVKAALK
;
A
#
# COMPACT_ATOMS: atom_id res chain seq x y z
N MET A 1 -57.20 -28.68 64.73
CA MET A 1 -55.76 -28.47 64.77
C MET A 1 -55.08 -29.53 63.93
N ARG A 2 -54.64 -29.23 62.73
CA ARG A 2 -53.80 -30.11 61.89
C ARG A 2 -52.73 -29.26 61.26
N LYS A 3 -51.46 -29.53 61.66
CA LYS A 3 -50.26 -28.90 61.09
C LYS A 3 -49.86 -29.63 59.81
N GLY A 4 -49.75 -28.95 58.72
CA GLY A 4 -49.21 -29.48 57.47
C GLY A 4 -47.68 -29.20 57.37
N PRO A 5 -46.92 -30.02 56.68
CA PRO A 5 -45.49 -29.89 56.58
C PRO A 5 -45.07 -28.89 55.50
N PHE A 6 -44.09 -28.05 55.83
CA PHE A 6 -43.36 -27.18 54.91
C PHE A 6 -42.40 -28.02 54.07
N VAL A 7 -42.56 -28.02 52.74
CA VAL A 7 -41.57 -28.56 51.79
C VAL A 7 -40.70 -27.43 51.32
N GLY A 8 -39.46 -27.43 51.76
CA GLY A 8 -38.43 -26.48 51.26
C GLY A 8 -37.92 -26.90 49.88
N LEU A 9 -38.08 -26.02 48.90
CA LEU A 9 -37.58 -26.19 47.56
C LEU A 9 -36.11 -25.69 47.51
N LEU A 10 -35.14 -26.59 47.46
CA LEU A 10 -33.74 -26.26 47.19
C LEU A 10 -33.60 -25.90 45.69
N GLY A 11 -33.41 -24.65 45.39
CA GLY A 11 -33.03 -24.17 44.06
C GLY A 11 -31.53 -24.42 43.81
N VAL A 12 -31.22 -25.34 42.88
CA VAL A 12 -29.84 -25.49 42.39
C VAL A 12 -29.58 -24.43 41.34
N LEU A 13 -28.78 -23.41 41.70
CA LEU A 13 -28.24 -22.46 40.74
C LEU A 13 -27.12 -23.14 39.92
N ALA A 14 -27.43 -23.54 38.68
CA ALA A 14 -26.44 -23.96 37.71
C ALA A 14 -25.74 -22.68 37.14
N GLY A 15 -24.57 -22.39 37.68
CA GLY A 15 -23.71 -21.34 37.12
C GLY A 15 -23.13 -21.80 35.77
N ALA A 16 -23.60 -21.20 34.68
CA ALA A 16 -22.98 -21.36 33.37
C ALA A 16 -21.64 -20.63 33.38
N LEU A 17 -20.53 -21.35 33.40
CA LEU A 17 -19.20 -20.77 33.09
C LEU A 17 -19.21 -20.41 31.61
N VAL A 18 -19.35 -19.11 31.33
CA VAL A 18 -19.08 -18.56 30.01
C VAL A 18 -17.55 -18.50 29.88
N ALA A 19 -16.96 -19.46 29.19
CA ALA A 19 -15.56 -19.38 28.80
C ALA A 19 -15.41 -18.20 27.85
N ALA A 20 -14.75 -17.14 28.32
CA ALA A 20 -14.33 -16.03 27.45
C ALA A 20 -13.39 -16.60 26.38
N PRO A 21 -13.57 -16.26 25.11
CA PRO A 21 -12.63 -16.69 24.08
C PRO A 21 -11.26 -16.09 24.44
N PHE A 22 -10.26 -16.93 24.59
CA PHE A 22 -8.87 -16.48 24.66
C PHE A 22 -8.55 -15.82 23.32
N ALA A 23 -8.52 -14.49 23.29
CA ALA A 23 -7.92 -13.75 22.19
C ALA A 23 -6.41 -14.03 22.27
N PHE A 24 -5.90 -14.88 21.37
CA PHE A 24 -4.47 -15.06 21.21
C PHE A 24 -3.85 -13.69 20.88
N ALA A 25 -2.90 -13.25 21.70
CA ALA A 25 -2.19 -12.02 21.44
C ALA A 25 -1.38 -12.19 20.14
N GLY A 26 -1.69 -11.39 19.14
CA GLY A 26 -0.92 -11.38 17.90
C GLY A 26 0.53 -11.02 18.15
N GLY A 27 1.46 -11.61 17.39
CA GLY A 27 2.87 -11.29 17.45
C GLY A 27 3.23 -10.10 16.56
N THR A 28 4.47 -9.68 16.62
CA THR A 28 5.02 -8.59 15.80
C THR A 28 6.14 -9.11 14.93
N ILE A 29 6.10 -8.80 13.64
CA ILE A 29 7.22 -9.04 12.72
C ILE A 29 7.97 -7.71 12.56
N THR A 30 9.28 -7.75 12.84
CA THR A 30 10.20 -6.64 12.54
C THR A 30 11.22 -7.10 11.53
N GLY A 31 11.83 -6.18 10.80
CA GLY A 31 12.90 -6.56 9.90
C GLY A 31 13.46 -5.43 9.06
N LYS A 32 14.32 -5.83 8.15
CA LYS A 32 14.94 -4.92 7.18
C LYS A 32 14.90 -5.54 5.79
N VAL A 33 14.36 -4.77 4.83
CA VAL A 33 14.48 -5.09 3.41
C VAL A 33 15.80 -4.52 2.92
N THR A 34 16.64 -5.37 2.32
CA THR A 34 17.95 -4.98 1.79
C THR A 34 17.98 -5.12 0.27
N PHE A 35 18.86 -4.33 -0.35
CA PHE A 35 19.15 -4.42 -1.78
C PHE A 35 20.64 -4.26 -2.02
N SER A 36 21.22 -5.20 -2.77
CA SER A 36 22.67 -5.22 -3.04
C SER A 36 23.11 -4.27 -4.15
N GLY A 37 22.13 -3.73 -4.91
CA GLY A 37 22.38 -2.76 -5.97
C GLY A 37 22.55 -1.34 -5.44
N LYS A 38 22.61 -0.41 -6.37
CA LYS A 38 22.73 1.03 -6.08
C LYS A 38 21.37 1.72 -6.22
N SER A 39 21.26 2.92 -5.67
CA SER A 39 20.14 3.81 -5.97
C SER A 39 20.11 4.12 -7.46
N GLU A 40 18.88 4.16 -8.01
CA GLU A 40 18.63 4.45 -9.42
C GLU A 40 17.61 5.58 -9.52
N GLU A 41 17.88 6.55 -10.39
CA GLU A 41 16.97 7.64 -10.71
C GLU A 41 16.80 7.79 -12.21
N LYS A 42 15.63 8.28 -12.64
CA LYS A 42 15.36 8.66 -14.03
C LYS A 42 15.12 10.17 -14.10
N GLU A 43 15.73 10.82 -15.06
CA GLU A 43 15.60 12.25 -15.28
C GLU A 43 14.61 12.54 -16.42
N PHE A 44 13.78 13.57 -16.24
CA PHE A 44 12.83 14.06 -17.23
C PHE A 44 12.94 15.56 -17.36
N LEU A 45 13.04 16.08 -18.58
CA LEU A 45 13.00 17.54 -18.82
C LEU A 45 11.56 18.03 -18.70
N PHE A 46 11.28 18.97 -17.81
CA PHE A 46 9.93 19.55 -17.64
C PHE A 46 9.37 20.12 -18.95
N SER A 47 10.22 20.70 -19.78
CA SER A 47 9.82 21.28 -21.08
C SER A 47 9.21 20.28 -22.08
N LYS A 48 9.34 18.97 -21.83
CA LYS A 48 8.75 17.92 -22.65
C LYS A 48 7.33 17.52 -22.22
N PHE A 49 6.83 18.09 -21.13
CA PHE A 49 5.54 17.74 -20.55
C PHE A 49 4.65 18.97 -20.41
N PRO A 50 3.34 18.81 -20.26
CA PRO A 50 2.45 19.91 -19.89
C PRO A 50 2.88 20.57 -18.57
N ASN A 51 2.45 21.83 -18.37
CA ASN A 51 2.68 22.58 -17.13
C ASN A 51 4.15 22.68 -16.69
N PRO A 52 5.11 23.01 -17.61
CA PRO A 52 6.54 22.99 -17.32
C PRO A 52 6.97 24.06 -16.32
N LYS A 53 6.10 25.03 -15.99
CA LYS A 53 6.35 26.06 -14.96
C LYS A 53 5.73 25.69 -13.61
N PHE A 54 4.70 24.83 -13.59
CA PHE A 54 4.03 24.43 -12.37
C PHE A 54 4.73 23.23 -11.68
N CYS A 55 4.98 22.14 -12.40
CA CYS A 55 5.58 20.94 -11.81
C CYS A 55 6.94 21.19 -11.10
N PRO A 56 7.81 22.16 -11.54
CA PRO A 56 9.01 22.53 -10.79
C PRO A 56 8.76 23.20 -9.44
N LYS A 57 7.52 23.65 -9.15
CA LYS A 57 7.14 24.23 -7.86
C LYS A 57 7.01 23.15 -6.75
N ASN A 58 7.22 21.86 -7.06
CA ASN A 58 7.19 20.76 -6.11
C ASN A 58 8.07 21.08 -4.88
N PRO A 59 7.51 20.94 -3.64
CA PRO A 59 8.22 21.24 -2.40
C PRO A 59 9.35 20.25 -2.09
N HIS A 60 9.30 19.04 -2.62
CA HIS A 60 10.33 18.01 -2.50
C HIS A 60 11.52 18.36 -3.42
N LYS A 61 12.45 19.17 -2.90
CA LYS A 61 13.53 19.76 -3.71
C LYS A 61 14.52 18.74 -4.27
N GLU A 62 14.63 17.55 -3.66
CA GLU A 62 15.39 16.42 -4.18
C GLU A 62 14.82 15.87 -5.50
N LEU A 63 13.53 16.12 -5.77
CA LEU A 63 12.87 15.72 -7.00
C LEU A 63 12.98 16.74 -8.13
N VAL A 64 13.63 17.89 -7.88
CA VAL A 64 13.76 18.99 -8.85
C VAL A 64 15.23 19.42 -8.94
N LYS A 65 15.86 19.15 -10.08
CA LYS A 65 17.26 19.57 -10.35
C LYS A 65 17.27 20.51 -11.58
N GLY A 66 17.19 21.81 -11.35
CA GLY A 66 17.08 22.82 -12.42
C GLY A 66 15.82 22.58 -13.26
N GLU A 67 15.97 22.35 -14.56
CA GLU A 67 14.86 22.11 -15.50
C GLU A 67 14.41 20.64 -15.56
N LYS A 68 14.88 19.81 -14.62
CA LYS A 68 14.62 18.37 -14.63
C LYS A 68 13.80 17.93 -13.42
N ARG A 69 12.82 17.05 -13.67
CA ARG A 69 12.21 16.18 -12.67
C ARG A 69 13.10 14.97 -12.46
N ILE A 70 13.39 14.64 -11.22
CA ILE A 70 14.06 13.42 -10.81
C ILE A 70 12.98 12.44 -10.30
N LEU A 71 12.95 11.26 -10.86
CA LEU A 71 12.13 10.15 -10.36
C LEU A 71 13.07 9.14 -9.68
N PRO A 72 13.10 9.07 -8.34
CA PRO A 72 13.87 8.06 -7.64
C PRO A 72 13.16 6.71 -7.82
N MET A 73 13.76 5.82 -8.59
CA MET A 73 13.20 4.50 -8.88
C MET A 73 13.62 3.47 -7.84
N ILE A 74 14.85 3.58 -7.34
CA ILE A 74 15.42 2.75 -6.28
C ILE A 74 16.19 3.67 -5.34
N GLU A 75 15.83 3.67 -4.07
CA GLU A 75 16.51 4.44 -3.03
C GLU A 75 17.11 3.47 -1.99
N VAL A 76 18.44 3.46 -1.91
CA VAL A 76 19.19 2.60 -0.96
C VAL A 76 19.93 3.47 0.03
N LYS A 77 19.69 3.24 1.33
CA LYS A 77 20.40 3.89 2.43
C LYS A 77 20.92 2.81 3.40
N ASP A 78 22.21 2.76 3.65
CA ASP A 78 22.85 1.78 4.53
C ASP A 78 22.49 0.33 4.19
N GLY A 79 22.38 0.02 2.87
CA GLY A 79 21.97 -1.28 2.33
C GLY A 79 20.48 -1.57 2.48
N GLY A 80 19.71 -0.70 3.11
CA GLY A 80 18.25 -0.81 3.21
C GLY A 80 17.53 -0.21 2.01
N LEU A 81 16.44 -0.83 1.57
CA LEU A 81 15.63 -0.43 0.43
C LEU A 81 14.38 0.31 0.91
N LYS A 82 14.30 1.61 0.62
CA LYS A 82 13.14 2.45 0.93
C LYS A 82 11.93 2.04 0.11
N GLY A 83 10.75 2.12 0.71
CA GLY A 83 9.49 1.98 -0.02
C GLY A 83 9.13 0.55 -0.44
N ALA A 84 9.90 -0.46 -0.04
CA ALA A 84 9.50 -1.85 -0.26
C ALA A 84 8.23 -2.17 0.55
N VAL A 85 7.25 -2.82 -0.08
CA VAL A 85 6.03 -3.29 0.59
C VAL A 85 6.26 -4.71 1.07
N VAL A 86 6.03 -4.95 2.37
CA VAL A 86 6.09 -6.27 3.00
C VAL A 86 4.70 -6.64 3.47
N ALA A 87 4.20 -7.80 3.08
CA ALA A 87 2.86 -8.24 3.45
C ALA A 87 2.83 -9.74 3.77
N VAL A 88 2.00 -10.13 4.74
CA VAL A 88 1.66 -11.54 4.99
C VAL A 88 0.78 -12.02 3.85
N ALA A 89 1.18 -13.10 3.17
CA ALA A 89 0.58 -13.54 1.91
C ALA A 89 -0.35 -14.75 2.04
N ASP A 90 -0.27 -15.50 3.12
CA ASP A 90 -0.99 -16.75 3.36
C ASP A 90 -2.26 -16.59 4.23
N ILE A 91 -2.61 -15.34 4.57
CA ILE A 91 -3.83 -15.00 5.30
C ILE A 91 -4.84 -14.35 4.34
N GLU A 92 -6.08 -14.81 4.38
CA GLU A 92 -7.23 -14.13 3.77
C GLU A 92 -8.20 -13.72 4.89
N ASP A 93 -8.26 -12.43 5.19
CA ASP A 93 -9.14 -11.86 6.21
C ASP A 93 -10.36 -11.22 5.55
N LYS A 94 -11.48 -11.96 5.59
CA LYS A 94 -12.73 -11.47 5.02
C LYS A 94 -13.26 -10.21 5.72
N ALA A 95 -13.08 -10.09 7.04
CA ALA A 95 -13.55 -8.91 7.77
C ALA A 95 -12.76 -7.66 7.37
N PHE A 96 -11.44 -7.79 7.22
CA PHE A 96 -10.60 -6.73 6.66
C PHE A 96 -11.05 -6.37 5.23
N ILE A 97 -11.18 -7.37 4.35
CA ILE A 97 -11.60 -7.13 2.96
C ILE A 97 -12.95 -6.41 2.94
N ASP A 98 -13.95 -6.88 3.68
CA ASP A 98 -15.29 -6.29 3.68
C ASP A 98 -15.30 -4.85 4.20
N SER A 99 -14.48 -4.53 5.20
CA SER A 99 -14.39 -3.21 5.83
C SER A 99 -13.47 -2.23 5.09
N TYR A 100 -12.61 -2.72 4.18
CA TYR A 100 -11.65 -1.86 3.47
C TYR A 100 -12.36 -0.83 2.60
N LYS A 101 -12.10 0.46 2.85
CA LYS A 101 -12.80 1.56 2.17
C LYS A 101 -12.20 1.88 0.81
N GLY A 102 -10.93 1.63 0.61
CA GLY A 102 -10.20 1.91 -0.61
C GLY A 102 -8.77 2.33 -0.34
N THR A 103 -8.01 2.52 -1.42
CA THR A 103 -6.67 3.07 -1.40
C THR A 103 -6.73 4.52 -1.85
N ASP A 104 -6.32 5.44 -1.00
CA ASP A 104 -6.31 6.87 -1.29
C ASP A 104 -4.97 7.29 -1.88
N VAL A 105 -5.03 8.06 -2.97
CA VAL A 105 -3.88 8.68 -3.65
C VAL A 105 -4.22 10.13 -3.97
N VAL A 106 -3.27 11.02 -3.77
CA VAL A 106 -3.38 12.41 -4.21
C VAL A 106 -2.42 12.68 -5.37
N ALA A 107 -2.86 13.47 -6.33
CA ALA A 107 -2.02 14.10 -7.33
C ALA A 107 -1.70 15.51 -6.85
N GLU A 108 -0.48 15.74 -6.36
CA GLU A 108 -0.06 17.01 -5.79
C GLU A 108 1.33 17.39 -6.29
N PHE A 109 1.47 18.62 -6.78
CA PHE A 109 2.69 19.15 -7.43
C PHE A 109 3.28 18.19 -8.48
N CYS A 110 2.40 17.64 -9.33
CA CYS A 110 2.75 16.66 -10.36
C CYS A 110 3.45 15.42 -9.78
N GLU A 111 2.92 14.90 -8.68
CA GLU A 111 3.36 13.67 -8.02
C GLU A 111 2.15 12.85 -7.56
N PHE A 112 2.20 11.52 -7.66
CA PHE A 112 1.23 10.66 -6.99
C PHE A 112 1.75 10.23 -5.62
N LEU A 113 1.00 10.52 -4.57
CA LEU A 113 1.34 10.17 -3.19
C LEU A 113 0.27 9.29 -2.56
N PRO A 114 0.66 8.17 -1.91
CA PRO A 114 2.02 7.65 -1.76
C PRO A 114 2.53 6.94 -3.03
N TYR A 115 3.86 6.92 -3.23
CA TYR A 115 4.51 6.26 -4.36
C TYR A 115 4.37 4.72 -4.32
N THR A 116 4.43 4.12 -3.12
CA THR A 116 4.20 2.69 -2.92
C THR A 116 3.17 2.45 -1.83
N GLY A 117 2.42 1.35 -1.94
CA GLY A 117 1.39 1.01 -0.98
C GLY A 117 0.74 -0.33 -1.29
N VAL A 118 -0.50 -0.48 -0.87
CA VAL A 118 -1.29 -1.70 -1.08
C VAL A 118 -2.61 -1.38 -1.75
N VAL A 119 -3.19 -2.38 -2.41
CA VAL A 119 -4.57 -2.37 -2.90
C VAL A 119 -5.28 -3.64 -2.46
N VAL A 120 -6.60 -3.57 -2.32
CA VAL A 120 -7.42 -4.74 -2.07
C VAL A 120 -8.29 -4.99 -3.30
N LYS A 121 -8.24 -6.20 -3.83
CA LYS A 121 -9.01 -6.61 -5.00
C LYS A 121 -10.50 -6.33 -4.82
N GLN A 122 -11.17 -5.82 -5.86
CA GLN A 122 -12.59 -5.43 -5.88
C GLN A 122 -12.94 -4.25 -4.96
N LYS A 123 -11.97 -3.64 -4.27
CA LYS A 123 -12.16 -2.43 -3.48
C LYS A 123 -11.73 -1.21 -4.28
N ASN A 124 -12.16 -0.03 -3.83
CA ASN A 124 -11.96 1.19 -4.59
C ASN A 124 -10.51 1.68 -4.51
N PHE A 125 -10.11 2.36 -5.56
CA PHE A 125 -8.91 3.17 -5.66
C PHE A 125 -9.34 4.60 -5.92
N HIS A 126 -8.97 5.48 -5.02
CA HIS A 126 -9.33 6.89 -5.06
C HIS A 126 -8.12 7.69 -5.52
N VAL A 127 -8.32 8.60 -6.49
CA VAL A 127 -7.31 9.60 -6.84
C VAL A 127 -7.96 10.96 -6.79
N GLU A 128 -7.39 11.89 -6.03
CA GLU A 128 -7.83 13.27 -5.94
C GLU A 128 -6.78 14.20 -6.55
N ASN A 129 -7.19 15.13 -7.42
CA ASN A 129 -6.32 16.11 -8.02
C ASN A 129 -6.25 17.37 -7.16
N HIS A 130 -5.11 17.67 -6.56
CA HIS A 130 -4.89 18.87 -5.74
C HIS A 130 -4.24 20.02 -6.52
N ASP A 131 -3.90 19.81 -7.79
CA ASP A 131 -3.08 20.76 -8.56
C ASP A 131 -3.90 21.79 -9.32
N ALA A 132 -3.55 23.07 -9.16
CA ALA A 132 -3.97 24.15 -10.01
C ALA A 132 -2.83 25.19 -10.13
N ASP A 133 -2.69 25.81 -11.29
CA ASP A 133 -1.72 26.89 -11.51
C ASP A 133 -2.45 28.22 -11.72
N PRO A 134 -2.55 29.06 -10.68
CA PRO A 134 -3.23 30.37 -10.79
C PRO A 134 -2.52 31.34 -11.73
N GLU A 135 -1.27 31.09 -12.09
CA GLU A 135 -0.47 31.94 -13.00
C GLU A 135 -0.64 31.56 -14.48
N ASP A 136 -1.22 30.35 -14.76
CA ASP A 136 -1.52 29.88 -16.12
C ASP A 136 -3.03 29.85 -16.38
N PRO A 137 -3.56 30.72 -17.26
CA PRO A 137 -5.00 30.74 -17.60
C PRO A 137 -5.57 29.40 -18.06
N LYS A 138 -4.73 28.49 -18.59
CA LYS A 138 -5.16 27.16 -19.03
C LYS A 138 -5.28 26.16 -17.89
N SER A 139 -4.61 26.42 -16.76
CA SER A 139 -4.52 25.54 -15.61
C SER A 139 -5.03 26.17 -14.31
N VAL A 140 -5.65 27.36 -14.40
CA VAL A 140 -6.18 28.07 -13.23
C VAL A 140 -7.26 27.30 -12.49
N LYS A 141 -8.05 26.48 -13.18
CA LYS A 141 -9.05 25.59 -12.57
C LYS A 141 -8.50 24.24 -12.16
N GLY A 142 -7.38 23.83 -12.70
CA GLY A 142 -6.70 22.57 -12.41
C GLY A 142 -5.61 22.28 -13.40
N VAL A 143 -4.56 21.63 -12.93
CA VAL A 143 -3.55 20.99 -13.78
C VAL A 143 -4.09 19.63 -14.18
N LEU A 144 -4.19 19.39 -15.50
CA LEU A 144 -4.71 18.14 -16.01
C LEU A 144 -3.77 16.99 -15.66
N HIS A 145 -4.29 16.02 -14.91
CA HIS A 145 -3.70 14.71 -14.75
C HIS A 145 -4.59 13.65 -15.39
N ASN A 146 -3.98 12.58 -15.89
CA ASN A 146 -4.70 11.45 -16.45
C ASN A 146 -4.25 10.14 -15.79
N PRO A 147 -4.79 9.82 -14.58
CA PRO A 147 -4.55 8.55 -13.92
C PRO A 147 -4.90 7.37 -14.82
N HIS A 148 -3.87 6.64 -15.23
CA HIS A 148 -3.94 5.41 -16.01
C HIS A 148 -3.36 4.27 -15.20
N SER A 149 -4.16 3.29 -14.87
CA SER A 149 -3.75 2.18 -14.01
C SER A 149 -3.68 0.87 -14.78
N PHE A 150 -2.79 0.01 -14.31
CA PHE A 150 -2.50 -1.28 -14.93
C PHE A 150 -2.37 -2.37 -13.89
N GLU A 151 -2.87 -3.56 -14.22
CA GLU A 151 -2.39 -4.80 -13.62
C GLU A 151 -1.15 -5.26 -14.39
N VAL A 152 -0.03 -5.43 -13.68
CA VAL A 152 1.26 -5.82 -14.27
C VAL A 152 1.69 -7.18 -13.75
N LEU A 153 2.04 -8.10 -14.67
CA LEU A 153 2.62 -9.40 -14.36
C LEU A 153 3.79 -9.68 -15.32
N GLY A 154 5.02 -9.64 -14.81
CA GLY A 154 6.22 -9.74 -15.62
C GLY A 154 6.27 -8.67 -16.72
N ALA A 155 6.34 -9.07 -17.99
CA ALA A 155 6.32 -8.16 -19.13
C ALA A 155 4.91 -7.78 -19.62
N SER A 156 3.87 -8.39 -19.06
CA SER A 156 2.48 -8.13 -19.46
C SER A 156 1.85 -7.05 -18.61
N SER A 157 1.08 -6.15 -19.23
CA SER A 157 0.25 -5.17 -18.53
C SER A 157 -1.14 -5.11 -19.14
N SER A 158 -2.15 -4.92 -18.30
CA SER A 158 -3.55 -4.77 -18.72
C SER A 158 -4.13 -3.55 -18.03
N THR A 159 -4.75 -2.66 -18.79
CA THR A 159 -5.41 -1.46 -18.23
C THR A 159 -6.54 -1.88 -17.28
N VAL A 160 -6.56 -1.27 -16.09
CA VAL A 160 -7.67 -1.38 -15.14
C VAL A 160 -8.64 -0.20 -15.31
N PHE A 161 -8.10 1.02 -15.35
CA PHE A 161 -8.84 2.23 -15.71
C PHE A 161 -7.89 3.28 -16.34
N ASN A 162 -8.48 4.22 -17.08
CA ASN A 162 -7.82 5.39 -17.64
C ASN A 162 -8.81 6.55 -17.65
N ILE A 163 -8.63 7.55 -16.77
CA ILE A 163 -9.59 8.63 -16.54
C ILE A 163 -8.84 9.94 -16.28
N ALA A 164 -9.25 10.98 -17.01
CA ALA A 164 -8.70 12.32 -16.83
C ALA A 164 -9.33 13.03 -15.61
N LEU A 165 -8.49 13.71 -14.83
CA LEU A 165 -8.85 14.64 -13.76
C LEU A 165 -8.36 16.04 -14.16
N ALA A 166 -9.26 16.83 -14.76
CA ALA A 166 -8.90 18.11 -15.37
C ALA A 166 -8.92 19.27 -14.37
N GLU A 167 -9.74 19.18 -13.33
CA GLU A 167 -9.94 20.26 -12.38
C GLU A 167 -9.35 19.90 -11.02
N LYS A 168 -8.94 20.92 -10.27
CA LYS A 168 -8.58 20.79 -8.87
C LYS A 168 -9.80 20.25 -8.09
N ASP A 169 -9.52 19.42 -7.08
CA ASP A 169 -10.48 18.73 -6.22
C ASP A 169 -11.38 17.72 -6.97
N SER A 170 -11.12 17.48 -8.28
CA SER A 170 -11.76 16.38 -9.00
C SER A 170 -11.26 15.03 -8.50
N LYS A 171 -12.17 14.05 -8.45
CA LYS A 171 -11.94 12.73 -7.85
C LYS A 171 -12.23 11.61 -8.81
N LEU A 172 -11.39 10.61 -8.79
CA LEU A 172 -11.60 9.31 -9.38
C LEU A 172 -11.89 8.31 -8.27
N ASP A 173 -12.91 7.49 -8.45
CA ASP A 173 -13.29 6.39 -7.57
C ASP A 173 -13.60 5.17 -8.43
N LYS A 174 -12.71 4.18 -8.47
CA LYS A 174 -12.84 3.00 -9.31
C LYS A 174 -12.41 1.72 -8.60
N PRO A 175 -13.14 0.61 -8.82
CA PRO A 175 -12.74 -0.68 -8.26
C PRO A 175 -11.45 -1.20 -8.88
N VAL A 176 -10.59 -1.78 -8.03
CA VAL A 176 -9.35 -2.46 -8.43
C VAL A 176 -9.69 -3.86 -8.94
N VAL A 177 -9.90 -4.00 -10.24
CA VAL A 177 -10.21 -5.29 -10.88
C VAL A 177 -8.94 -5.96 -11.32
N LEU A 178 -8.45 -6.92 -10.51
CA LEU A 178 -7.27 -7.74 -10.81
C LEU A 178 -7.68 -9.15 -11.20
N ARG A 179 -6.99 -9.72 -12.18
CA ARG A 179 -7.24 -11.07 -12.71
C ARG A 179 -6.08 -12.02 -12.46
N LYS A 180 -4.89 -11.48 -12.18
CA LYS A 180 -3.62 -12.20 -12.04
C LYS A 180 -2.96 -11.99 -10.67
N ASP A 181 -3.71 -11.45 -9.69
CA ASP A 181 -3.23 -11.19 -8.33
C ASP A 181 -2.62 -12.44 -7.67
N LYS A 182 -3.27 -13.61 -7.83
CA LYS A 182 -2.76 -14.90 -7.33
C LYS A 182 -1.48 -15.39 -8.04
N GLN A 183 -1.14 -14.82 -9.18
CA GLN A 183 0.09 -15.11 -9.93
C GLN A 183 1.23 -14.15 -9.58
N GLY A 184 1.00 -13.20 -8.66
CA GLY A 184 1.99 -12.22 -8.24
C GLY A 184 2.01 -10.94 -9.06
N SER A 185 0.88 -10.57 -9.70
CA SER A 185 0.74 -9.26 -10.33
C SER A 185 0.77 -8.14 -9.29
N PHE A 186 1.07 -6.93 -9.74
CA PHE A 186 0.95 -5.71 -8.95
C PHE A 186 0.13 -4.67 -9.70
N PHE A 187 -0.36 -3.68 -8.98
CA PHE A 187 -1.10 -2.56 -9.53
C PHE A 187 -0.14 -1.37 -9.72
N ARG A 188 -0.10 -0.82 -10.94
CA ARG A 188 0.67 0.37 -11.30
C ARG A 188 -0.27 1.49 -11.68
N LEU A 189 -0.01 2.67 -11.14
CA LEU A 189 -0.62 3.94 -11.54
C LEU A 189 0.43 4.78 -12.26
N GLN A 190 0.07 5.43 -13.36
CA GLN A 190 0.88 6.45 -14.02
C GLN A 190 -0.01 7.58 -14.52
N CYS A 191 0.57 8.74 -14.80
CA CYS A 191 -0.12 9.83 -15.47
C CYS A 191 0.28 9.84 -16.94
N ASP A 192 -0.73 9.83 -17.87
CA ASP A 192 -0.42 9.91 -19.31
C ASP A 192 0.03 11.31 -19.73
N GLN A 193 -0.21 12.35 -18.91
CA GLN A 193 0.28 13.71 -19.13
C GLN A 193 1.72 13.91 -18.64
N HIS A 194 2.10 13.21 -17.53
CA HIS A 194 3.36 13.39 -16.84
C HIS A 194 3.98 12.02 -16.53
N GLU A 195 4.79 11.48 -17.44
CA GLU A 195 5.39 10.13 -17.33
C GLU A 195 6.13 9.89 -16.00
N PHE A 196 6.63 10.94 -15.37
CA PHE A 196 7.30 10.86 -14.08
C PHE A 196 6.35 10.74 -12.87
N MET A 197 5.03 10.89 -13.06
CA MET A 197 4.04 10.63 -12.01
C MET A 197 3.67 9.15 -12.04
N GLN A 198 4.13 8.43 -11.05
CA GLN A 198 3.92 6.97 -10.95
C GLN A 198 3.60 6.56 -9.51
N GLY A 199 2.91 5.43 -9.35
CA GLY A 199 2.63 4.80 -8.08
C GLY A 199 2.52 3.28 -8.26
N TYR A 200 2.87 2.50 -7.22
CA TYR A 200 2.93 1.05 -7.28
C TYR A 200 2.37 0.40 -6.03
N TYR A 201 1.46 -0.54 -6.20
CA TYR A 201 0.71 -1.08 -5.08
C TYR A 201 0.66 -2.60 -5.15
N LEU A 202 0.96 -3.23 -4.01
CA LEU A 202 0.87 -4.68 -3.85
C LEU A 202 -0.57 -5.07 -3.52
N PRO A 203 -1.19 -6.04 -4.22
CA PRO A 203 -2.46 -6.61 -3.80
C PRO A 203 -2.32 -7.37 -2.48
N VAL A 204 -3.21 -7.07 -1.51
CA VAL A 204 -3.27 -7.73 -0.21
C VAL A 204 -4.69 -8.18 0.13
N SER A 205 -4.81 -9.17 1.03
CA SER A 205 -6.09 -9.73 1.50
C SER A 205 -6.24 -9.72 3.03
N ASN A 206 -5.33 -9.03 3.74
CA ASN A 206 -5.33 -8.91 5.20
C ASN A 206 -4.63 -7.59 5.62
N PRO A 207 -4.77 -7.16 6.89
CA PRO A 207 -4.18 -5.90 7.38
C PRO A 207 -2.69 -6.00 7.73
N HIS A 208 -2.07 -7.17 7.61
CA HIS A 208 -0.71 -7.41 8.06
C HIS A 208 0.30 -7.07 6.97
N PHE A 209 0.54 -5.78 6.79
CA PHE A 209 1.54 -5.26 5.84
C PHE A 209 2.23 -4.01 6.40
N ALA A 210 3.37 -3.68 5.81
CA ALA A 210 4.09 -2.44 6.07
C ALA A 210 4.82 -1.97 4.81
N VAL A 211 5.07 -0.65 4.73
CA VAL A 211 5.99 -0.06 3.77
C VAL A 211 7.31 0.23 4.48
N ALA A 212 8.40 -0.26 3.94
CA ALA A 212 9.73 -0.09 4.52
C ALA A 212 10.14 1.39 4.53
N LYS A 213 10.72 1.81 5.66
CA LYS A 213 11.23 3.17 5.88
C LYS A 213 12.45 3.46 5.00
N GLU A 214 13.00 4.67 5.12
CA GLU A 214 14.17 5.10 4.35
C GLU A 214 15.39 4.19 4.49
N ASP A 215 15.59 3.58 5.66
CA ASP A 215 16.69 2.65 5.96
C ASP A 215 16.33 1.18 5.69
N GLY A 216 15.16 0.94 5.08
CA GLY A 216 14.65 -0.39 4.76
C GLY A 216 13.98 -1.11 5.93
N THR A 217 13.91 -0.52 7.14
CA THR A 217 13.27 -1.15 8.30
C THR A 217 11.76 -1.13 8.19
N PHE A 218 11.11 -2.17 8.74
CA PHE A 218 9.65 -2.28 8.79
C PHE A 218 9.18 -2.95 10.09
N GLU A 219 7.90 -2.76 10.43
CA GLU A 219 7.21 -3.43 11.53
C GLU A 219 5.78 -3.77 11.11
N ILE A 220 5.35 -5.02 11.33
CA ILE A 220 3.98 -5.50 11.13
C ILE A 220 3.49 -6.04 12.47
N LYS A 221 2.39 -5.47 13.00
CA LYS A 221 1.81 -5.80 14.30
C LYS A 221 0.62 -6.73 14.16
N ASP A 222 0.25 -7.32 15.30
CA ASP A 222 -0.97 -8.11 15.47
C ASP A 222 -1.09 -9.29 14.50
N VAL A 223 0.06 -9.84 14.05
CA VAL A 223 0.11 -11.01 13.18
C VAL A 223 -0.25 -12.26 13.99
N PRO A 224 -1.18 -13.11 13.55
CA PRO A 224 -1.47 -14.38 14.21
C PRO A 224 -0.20 -15.19 14.48
N ALA A 225 -0.14 -15.90 15.61
CA ALA A 225 1.01 -16.77 15.91
C ALA A 225 1.07 -17.94 14.93
N GLY A 226 2.26 -18.37 14.57
CA GLY A 226 2.50 -19.51 13.68
C GLY A 226 3.43 -19.19 12.51
N LYS A 227 3.53 -20.14 11.59
CA LYS A 227 4.35 -20.02 10.38
C LYS A 227 3.59 -19.25 9.31
N HIS A 228 4.22 -18.19 8.79
CA HIS A 228 3.65 -17.36 7.74
C HIS A 228 4.62 -17.17 6.59
N LYS A 229 4.06 -16.84 5.44
CA LYS A 229 4.81 -16.44 4.24
C LYS A 229 4.68 -14.93 4.07
N LEU A 230 5.81 -14.23 4.05
CA LEU A 230 5.88 -12.83 3.68
C LEU A 230 6.19 -12.69 2.20
N VAL A 231 5.48 -11.81 1.55
CA VAL A 231 5.84 -11.28 0.23
C VAL A 231 6.50 -9.92 0.43
N VAL A 232 7.65 -9.74 -0.19
CA VAL A 232 8.36 -8.46 -0.24
C VAL A 232 8.39 -7.99 -1.68
N PHE A 233 7.86 -6.81 -1.93
CA PHE A 233 7.72 -6.21 -3.26
C PHE A 233 8.35 -4.82 -3.29
N HIS A 234 9.04 -4.51 -4.38
CA HIS A 234 9.46 -3.14 -4.71
C HIS A 234 9.32 -2.93 -6.23
N PRO A 235 8.86 -1.76 -6.70
CA PRO A 235 8.69 -1.51 -8.14
C PRO A 235 10.00 -1.64 -8.93
N GLY A 236 11.16 -1.38 -8.32
CA GLY A 236 12.43 -1.32 -9.02
C GLY A 236 12.35 -0.32 -10.18
N SER A 237 12.94 -0.68 -11.31
CA SER A 237 12.85 0.12 -12.55
C SER A 237 11.52 -0.10 -13.32
N GLY A 238 10.41 -0.33 -12.59
CA GLY A 238 9.05 -0.48 -13.15
C GLY A 238 8.66 -1.91 -13.54
N LYS A 239 9.56 -2.89 -13.37
CA LYS A 239 9.29 -4.31 -13.69
C LYS A 239 8.79 -5.12 -12.50
N GLY A 240 8.92 -4.57 -11.29
CA GLY A 240 8.61 -5.22 -10.02
C GLY A 240 9.72 -6.22 -9.61
N MET A 241 10.29 -6.00 -8.45
CA MET A 241 11.16 -6.94 -7.76
C MET A 241 10.33 -7.62 -6.67
N ARG A 242 10.44 -8.93 -6.52
CA ARG A 242 9.66 -9.69 -5.56
C ARG A 242 10.48 -10.83 -4.98
N THR A 243 10.32 -11.08 -3.68
CA THR A 243 10.82 -12.26 -3.01
C THR A 243 9.80 -12.74 -1.97
N GLU A 244 9.93 -13.98 -1.54
CA GLU A 244 9.13 -14.56 -0.47
C GLU A 244 10.04 -15.01 0.66
N VAL A 245 9.61 -14.84 1.91
CA VAL A 245 10.35 -15.21 3.11
C VAL A 245 9.39 -15.91 4.07
N GLU A 246 9.79 -17.05 4.62
CA GLU A 246 9.06 -17.70 5.70
C GLU A 246 9.45 -17.09 7.05
N VAL A 247 8.47 -16.96 7.94
CA VAL A 247 8.65 -16.45 9.30
C VAL A 247 7.79 -17.26 10.26
N ASP A 248 8.32 -17.57 11.44
CA ASP A 248 7.57 -18.18 12.54
C ASP A 248 7.32 -17.12 13.62
N VAL A 249 6.05 -16.76 13.79
CA VAL A 249 5.62 -15.67 14.68
C VAL A 249 5.24 -16.27 16.03
N PRO A 250 5.97 -15.97 17.12
CA PRO A 250 5.62 -16.46 18.45
C PRO A 250 4.40 -15.71 18.99
N GLU A 251 3.58 -16.42 19.79
CA GLU A 251 2.42 -15.83 20.43
C GLU A 251 2.82 -14.66 21.33
N GLY A 252 2.25 -13.47 21.09
CA GLY A 252 2.55 -12.24 21.81
C GLY A 252 4.03 -11.77 21.72
N GLY A 253 4.86 -12.45 20.93
CA GLY A 253 6.28 -12.21 20.81
C GLY A 253 6.69 -11.44 19.55
N LYS A 254 8.00 -11.43 19.28
CA LYS A 254 8.59 -10.77 18.10
C LYS A 254 9.35 -11.77 17.25
N ALA A 255 9.19 -11.68 15.95
CA ALA A 255 10.00 -12.34 14.96
C ALA A 255 10.79 -11.29 14.17
N ASP A 256 12.09 -11.51 13.94
CA ASP A 256 12.94 -10.64 13.12
C ASP A 256 13.24 -11.27 11.77
N VAL A 257 13.10 -10.51 10.70
CA VAL A 257 13.23 -10.98 9.33
C VAL A 257 14.20 -10.11 8.53
N LYS A 258 15.12 -10.77 7.81
CA LYS A 258 15.94 -10.12 6.80
C LYS A 258 15.48 -10.58 5.42
N ALA A 259 15.00 -9.65 4.62
CA ALA A 259 14.58 -9.91 3.25
C ALA A 259 15.51 -9.20 2.27
N ALA A 260 16.00 -9.93 1.28
CA ALA A 260 16.88 -9.38 0.25
C ALA A 260 16.19 -9.41 -1.11
N LEU A 261 16.09 -8.24 -1.75
CA LEU A 261 15.74 -8.10 -3.16
C LEU A 261 17.02 -8.00 -4.00
N LYS A 262 16.94 -8.48 -5.24
CA LYS A 262 18.07 -8.53 -6.18
C LYS A 262 17.70 -7.88 -7.49
#